data_bc630c74cd8876cf5c70d03e0e506782
#
_entry.id   bc630c74cd8876cf5c70d03e0e506782
#
_cell.length_a   1.000
_cell.length_b   1.000
_cell.length_c   1.000
_cell.angle_alpha   90.00
_cell.angle_beta   90.00
_cell.angle_gamma   90.00
#
_symmetry.space_group_name_H-M   'P 1'
#
loop_
_entity.id
_entity.type
_entity.pdbx_description
1 polymer ?
#
loop_
_entity_poly.entity_id
_entity_poly.type
_entity_poly.pdbx_seq_one_letter_code
_entity_poly.pdbx_strand_id
1 'polypeptide(L)'
;VRKGHSSHSLDEVINFASIKLGYSLVFCDKKFRILSYSTSIPVMDTLWKENIERGYCTYDFIKNVMSLESVQGASASIEAIEVSCPESPYRKCSSKVFLNGVQVGFVLMIENNIPFTAEHLTAMGDVSRAISFVVGQYHPELLQYSSADQQLLEALLIGTPVDILADSISHLRVSDAMYALCI
;
A
#
# COMPACT_ATOMS: atom_id res chain seq x y z
N VAL A 1 13.50 -14.94 -18.16
CA VAL A 1 12.17 -15.53 -18.30
C VAL A 1 11.79 -16.21 -17.00
N ARG A 2 11.25 -15.48 -16.00
CA ARG A 2 10.66 -16.02 -14.75
C ARG A 2 9.63 -15.05 -14.13
N LYS A 3 8.80 -14.40 -14.95
CA LYS A 3 7.76 -13.47 -14.47
C LYS A 3 6.39 -14.11 -14.22
N GLY A 4 6.20 -15.40 -14.46
CA GLY A 4 4.87 -16.03 -14.51
C GLY A 4 4.37 -16.69 -13.23
N HIS A 5 5.24 -17.04 -12.26
CA HIS A 5 4.81 -17.84 -11.09
C HIS A 5 4.58 -17.04 -9.81
N SER A 6 5.17 -15.87 -9.66
CA SER A 6 5.08 -15.11 -8.41
C SER A 6 3.78 -14.31 -8.24
N SER A 7 3.21 -13.80 -9.33
CA SER A 7 1.94 -13.06 -9.29
C SER A 7 0.77 -13.97 -8.96
N HIS A 8 0.74 -15.20 -9.50
CA HIS A 8 -0.36 -16.14 -9.24
C HIS A 8 -0.54 -16.45 -7.76
N SER A 9 0.52 -16.65 -7.01
CA SER A 9 0.45 -17.00 -5.60
C SER A 9 -0.12 -15.87 -4.74
N LEU A 10 0.24 -14.61 -5.03
CA LEU A 10 -0.31 -13.44 -4.32
C LEU A 10 -1.78 -13.21 -4.67
N ASP A 11 -2.12 -13.29 -5.97
CA ASP A 11 -3.49 -13.15 -6.45
C ASP A 11 -4.40 -14.27 -5.90
N GLU A 12 -3.89 -15.50 -5.78
CA GLU A 12 -4.62 -16.61 -5.18
C GLU A 12 -4.96 -16.35 -3.71
N VAL A 13 -4.00 -15.87 -2.91
CA VAL A 13 -4.23 -15.53 -1.49
C VAL A 13 -5.24 -14.39 -1.37
N ILE A 14 -5.10 -13.34 -2.17
CA ILE A 14 -6.01 -12.18 -2.15
C ILE A 14 -7.43 -12.60 -2.56
N ASN A 15 -7.59 -13.40 -3.62
CA ASN A 15 -8.91 -13.88 -4.05
C ASN A 15 -9.53 -14.83 -3.02
N PHE A 16 -8.76 -15.74 -2.46
CA PHE A 16 -9.25 -16.65 -1.42
C PHE A 16 -9.74 -15.88 -0.19
N ALA A 17 -8.94 -14.94 0.30
CA ALA A 17 -9.30 -14.10 1.44
C ALA A 17 -10.55 -13.25 1.13
N SER A 18 -10.63 -12.67 -0.06
CA SER A 18 -11.78 -11.90 -0.53
C SER A 18 -13.08 -12.72 -0.49
N ILE A 19 -13.05 -13.95 -1.03
CA ILE A 19 -14.21 -14.86 -1.00
C ILE A 19 -14.61 -15.19 0.44
N LYS A 20 -13.64 -15.46 1.31
CA LYS A 20 -13.91 -15.82 2.71
C LYS A 20 -14.49 -14.67 3.52
N LEU A 21 -14.02 -13.46 3.28
CA LEU A 21 -14.49 -12.25 3.98
C LEU A 21 -15.77 -11.67 3.34
N GLY A 22 -16.03 -11.93 2.07
CA GLY A 22 -17.16 -11.34 1.34
C GLY A 22 -16.93 -9.91 0.87
N TYR A 23 -15.68 -9.44 0.82
CA TYR A 23 -15.30 -8.09 0.45
C TYR A 23 -14.18 -8.07 -0.57
N SER A 24 -14.09 -6.98 -1.33
CA SER A 24 -12.95 -6.75 -2.21
C SER A 24 -11.71 -6.38 -1.41
N LEU A 25 -10.57 -6.94 -1.81
CA LEU A 25 -9.26 -6.70 -1.21
C LEU A 25 -8.30 -6.14 -2.23
N VAL A 26 -7.43 -5.24 -1.77
CA VAL A 26 -6.33 -4.68 -2.57
C VAL A 26 -5.06 -4.72 -1.74
N PHE A 27 -3.96 -5.21 -2.30
CA PHE A 27 -2.64 -5.16 -1.67
C PHE A 27 -1.76 -4.15 -2.40
N CYS A 28 -1.24 -3.20 -1.63
CA CYS A 28 -0.31 -2.18 -2.09
C CYS A 28 1.03 -2.31 -1.39
N ASP A 29 2.11 -1.99 -2.10
CA ASP A 29 3.41 -1.82 -1.46
C ASP A 29 3.48 -0.50 -0.66
N LYS A 30 4.58 -0.28 0.05
CA LYS A 30 4.81 0.94 0.83
C LYS A 30 4.90 2.22 -0.02
N LYS A 31 5.00 2.10 -1.35
CA LYS A 31 4.98 3.20 -2.33
C LYS A 31 3.62 3.39 -2.98
N PHE A 32 2.59 2.74 -2.43
CA PHE A 32 1.22 2.77 -2.94
C PHE A 32 1.05 2.26 -4.38
N ARG A 33 1.97 1.41 -4.86
CA ARG A 33 1.76 0.64 -6.09
C ARG A 33 0.86 -0.53 -5.77
N ILE A 34 -0.11 -0.78 -6.63
CA ILE A 34 -1.02 -1.91 -6.48
C ILE A 34 -0.34 -3.16 -7.04
N LEU A 35 -0.11 -4.14 -6.17
CA LEU A 35 0.58 -5.39 -6.52
C LEU A 35 -0.39 -6.53 -6.79
N SER A 36 -1.54 -6.53 -6.12
CA SER A 36 -2.59 -7.52 -6.31
C SER A 36 -3.94 -6.97 -5.83
N TYR A 37 -5.01 -7.46 -6.42
CA TYR A 37 -6.38 -7.16 -5.99
C TYR A 37 -7.31 -8.33 -6.27
N SER A 38 -8.41 -8.40 -5.52
CA SER A 38 -9.39 -9.45 -5.71
C SER A 38 -10.24 -9.20 -6.96
N THR A 39 -10.43 -10.24 -7.74
CA THR A 39 -11.34 -10.26 -8.90
C THR A 39 -12.63 -11.01 -8.63
N SER A 40 -12.69 -11.79 -7.54
CA SER A 40 -13.85 -12.62 -7.17
C SER A 40 -15.01 -11.79 -6.60
N ILE A 41 -14.71 -10.70 -5.92
CA ILE A 41 -15.69 -9.75 -5.40
C ILE A 41 -15.39 -8.39 -6.07
N PRO A 42 -16.34 -7.80 -6.79
CA PRO A 42 -16.09 -6.56 -7.51
C PRO A 42 -15.86 -5.39 -6.54
N VAL A 43 -14.88 -4.56 -6.83
CA VAL A 43 -14.68 -3.29 -6.14
C VAL A 43 -15.83 -2.34 -6.51
N MET A 44 -16.62 -1.89 -5.51
CA MET A 44 -17.74 -0.98 -5.75
C MET A 44 -17.28 0.48 -5.78
N ASP A 45 -16.23 0.82 -5.08
CA ASP A 45 -15.66 2.15 -4.96
C ASP A 45 -14.99 2.59 -6.26
N THR A 46 -15.51 3.67 -6.87
CA THR A 46 -14.99 4.20 -8.14
C THR A 46 -13.58 4.73 -8.02
N LEU A 47 -13.21 5.36 -6.89
CA LEU A 47 -11.88 5.87 -6.63
C LEU A 47 -10.85 4.72 -6.63
N TRP A 48 -11.20 3.58 -6.02
CA TRP A 48 -10.35 2.41 -6.00
C TRP A 48 -10.31 1.66 -7.34
N LYS A 49 -11.40 1.66 -8.12
CA LYS A 49 -11.36 1.17 -9.50
C LYS A 49 -10.33 1.92 -10.34
N GLU A 50 -10.36 3.24 -10.27
CA GLU A 50 -9.39 4.07 -10.99
C GLU A 50 -7.94 3.84 -10.55
N ASN A 51 -7.69 3.70 -9.23
CA ASN A 51 -6.36 3.38 -8.73
C ASN A 51 -5.88 2.00 -9.21
N ILE A 52 -6.77 1.00 -9.22
CA ILE A 52 -6.49 -0.35 -9.73
C ILE A 52 -6.15 -0.30 -11.23
N GLU A 53 -6.93 0.41 -12.03
CA GLU A 53 -6.67 0.58 -13.46
C GLU A 53 -5.33 1.26 -13.76
N ARG A 54 -4.93 2.24 -12.94
CA ARG A 54 -3.61 2.89 -13.04
C ARG A 54 -2.47 2.02 -12.53
N GLY A 55 -2.73 1.09 -11.61
CA GLY A 55 -1.71 0.29 -10.93
C GLY A 55 -1.03 1.00 -9.75
N TYR A 56 -1.46 2.20 -9.39
CA TYR A 56 -0.92 2.98 -8.26
C TYR A 56 -1.93 4.02 -7.76
N CYS A 57 -1.76 4.48 -6.51
CA CYS A 57 -2.50 5.59 -5.95
C CYS A 57 -1.84 6.92 -6.33
N THR A 58 -2.67 7.93 -6.66
CA THR A 58 -2.17 9.28 -6.98
C THR A 58 -1.58 9.97 -5.75
N TYR A 59 -0.71 10.96 -5.97
CA TYR A 59 -0.10 11.75 -4.90
C TYR A 59 -1.15 12.42 -4.00
N ASP A 60 -2.18 13.04 -4.58
CA ASP A 60 -3.23 13.72 -3.82
C ASP A 60 -4.01 12.72 -2.96
N PHE A 61 -4.30 11.54 -3.49
CA PHE A 61 -4.94 10.47 -2.72
C PHE A 61 -4.05 10.04 -1.54
N ILE A 62 -2.76 9.81 -1.78
CA ILE A 62 -1.81 9.42 -0.72
C ILE A 62 -1.74 10.50 0.36
N LYS A 63 -1.63 11.77 -0.03
CA LYS A 63 -1.60 12.91 0.90
C LYS A 63 -2.85 12.95 1.78
N ASN A 64 -4.03 12.77 1.18
CA ASN A 64 -5.30 12.76 1.91
C ASN A 64 -5.37 11.60 2.90
N VAL A 65 -5.00 10.37 2.48
CA VAL A 65 -4.98 9.20 3.37
C VAL A 65 -3.97 9.38 4.51
N MET A 66 -2.77 9.88 4.23
CA MET A 66 -1.74 10.10 5.25
C MET A 66 -2.09 11.21 6.25
N SER A 67 -3.02 12.10 5.92
CA SER A 67 -3.52 13.14 6.84
C SER A 67 -4.62 12.65 7.78
N LEU A 68 -5.18 11.44 7.58
CA LEU A 68 -6.19 10.89 8.46
C LEU A 68 -5.63 10.64 9.88
N GLU A 69 -6.36 11.05 10.90
CA GLU A 69 -5.96 10.83 12.30
C GLU A 69 -5.75 9.35 12.61
N SER A 70 -6.60 8.47 12.06
CA SER A 70 -6.47 7.02 12.21
C SER A 70 -5.16 6.47 11.64
N VAL A 71 -4.62 7.08 10.58
CA VAL A 71 -3.35 6.70 9.98
C VAL A 71 -2.18 7.26 10.76
N GLN A 72 -2.25 8.53 11.18
CA GLN A 72 -1.20 9.19 11.96
C GLN A 72 -1.02 8.57 13.34
N GLY A 73 -2.13 8.17 13.99
CA GLY A 73 -2.12 7.49 15.29
C GLY A 73 -1.87 5.99 15.23
N ALA A 74 -1.74 5.41 14.02
CA ALA A 74 -1.64 3.96 13.86
C ALA A 74 -0.30 3.41 14.36
N SER A 75 -0.38 2.42 15.24
CA SER A 75 0.79 1.68 15.71
C SER A 75 1.49 0.92 14.57
N ALA A 76 2.76 0.56 14.77
CA ALA A 76 3.49 -0.33 13.88
C ALA A 76 3.06 -1.80 14.13
N SER A 77 1.79 -2.12 13.87
CA SER A 77 1.20 -3.44 14.07
C SER A 77 0.39 -3.88 12.85
N ILE A 78 0.02 -5.16 12.82
CA ILE A 78 -0.87 -5.73 11.80
C ILE A 78 -2.35 -5.51 12.11
N GLU A 79 -2.68 -4.83 13.21
CA GLU A 79 -4.06 -4.52 13.54
C GLU A 79 -4.69 -3.65 12.46
N ALA A 80 -5.89 -4.02 12.05
CA ALA A 80 -6.60 -3.28 11.04
C ALA A 80 -7.12 -1.96 11.62
N ILE A 81 -6.92 -0.89 10.87
CA ILE A 81 -7.44 0.44 11.18
C ILE A 81 -8.42 0.89 10.10
N GLU A 82 -9.39 1.70 10.47
CA GLU A 82 -10.28 2.33 9.50
C GLU A 82 -9.55 3.48 8.81
N VAL A 83 -9.59 3.47 7.47
CA VAL A 83 -8.92 4.45 6.60
C VAL A 83 -9.89 5.09 5.61
N SER A 84 -11.16 5.19 6.00
CA SER A 84 -12.21 5.76 5.16
C SER A 84 -11.93 7.24 4.90
N CYS A 85 -12.09 7.67 3.66
CA CYS A 85 -11.90 9.04 3.23
C CYS A 85 -13.24 9.67 2.82
N PRO A 86 -13.40 11.00 2.99
CA PRO A 86 -14.67 11.69 2.70
C PRO A 86 -15.12 11.60 1.24
N GLU A 87 -14.18 11.41 0.32
CA GLU A 87 -14.42 11.33 -1.12
C GLU A 87 -15.09 10.02 -1.56
N SER A 88 -15.19 9.05 -0.65
CA SER A 88 -15.79 7.76 -0.95
C SER A 88 -16.88 7.40 0.06
N PRO A 89 -18.07 6.95 -0.40
CA PRO A 89 -19.15 6.52 0.47
C PRO A 89 -18.87 5.15 1.14
N TYR A 90 -17.85 4.43 0.67
CA TYR A 90 -17.52 3.10 1.18
C TYR A 90 -16.49 3.19 2.29
N ARG A 91 -16.76 2.54 3.42
CA ARG A 91 -15.79 2.40 4.50
C ARG A 91 -14.66 1.47 4.05
N LYS A 92 -13.50 1.71 4.59
CA LYS A 92 -12.31 0.91 4.31
C LYS A 92 -11.58 0.60 5.60
N CYS A 93 -10.95 -0.55 5.64
CA CYS A 93 -9.97 -0.82 6.67
C CYS A 93 -8.66 -1.31 6.05
N SER A 94 -7.57 -0.99 6.70
CA SER A 94 -6.22 -1.32 6.25
C SER A 94 -5.46 -2.04 7.34
N SER A 95 -4.73 -3.10 6.96
CA SER A 95 -3.78 -3.79 7.81
C SER A 95 -2.39 -3.72 7.18
N LYS A 96 -1.37 -3.39 7.99
CA LYS A 96 0.02 -3.32 7.52
C LYS A 96 0.58 -4.71 7.31
N VAL A 97 1.37 -4.89 6.26
CA VAL A 97 2.09 -6.14 5.95
C VAL A 97 3.56 -5.95 6.29
N PHE A 98 4.08 -6.82 7.15
CA PHE A 98 5.48 -6.79 7.58
C PHE A 98 6.20 -8.05 7.12
N LEU A 99 7.45 -7.90 6.73
CA LEU A 99 8.37 -8.98 6.46
C LEU A 99 9.66 -8.74 7.25
N ASN A 100 10.02 -9.69 8.13
CA ASN A 100 11.17 -9.55 9.04
C ASN A 100 11.15 -8.25 9.87
N GLY A 101 9.98 -7.82 10.33
CA GLY A 101 9.82 -6.60 11.11
C GLY A 101 9.82 -5.30 10.29
N VAL A 102 10.01 -5.38 8.97
CA VAL A 102 9.98 -4.23 8.07
C VAL A 102 8.62 -4.16 7.38
N GLN A 103 7.95 -3.02 7.42
CA GLN A 103 6.72 -2.82 6.66
C GLN A 103 7.04 -2.82 5.16
N VAL A 104 6.40 -3.73 4.42
CA VAL A 104 6.57 -3.88 2.97
C VAL A 104 5.36 -3.39 2.18
N GLY A 105 4.23 -3.22 2.86
CA GLY A 105 3.00 -2.76 2.22
C GLY A 105 1.83 -2.75 3.19
N PHE A 106 0.64 -2.71 2.64
CA PHE A 106 -0.62 -2.80 3.36
C PHE A 106 -1.69 -3.47 2.50
N VAL A 107 -2.57 -4.21 3.15
CA VAL A 107 -3.77 -4.79 2.52
C VAL A 107 -4.99 -3.99 2.95
N LEU A 108 -5.80 -3.63 1.99
CA LEU A 108 -7.03 -2.87 2.16
C LEU A 108 -8.24 -3.76 1.92
N MET A 109 -9.24 -3.68 2.79
CA MET A 109 -10.58 -4.23 2.59
C MET A 109 -11.54 -3.07 2.32
N ILE A 110 -12.29 -3.17 1.25
CA ILE A 110 -13.25 -2.15 0.82
C ILE A 110 -14.66 -2.68 1.06
N GLU A 111 -15.44 -1.93 1.82
CA GLU A 111 -16.83 -2.25 2.10
C GLU A 111 -17.65 -2.28 0.81
N ASN A 112 -18.63 -3.15 0.79
CA ASN A 112 -19.67 -3.23 -0.23
C ASN A 112 -21.02 -2.79 0.38
N ASN A 113 -22.12 -3.36 -0.06
CA ASN A 113 -23.44 -3.07 0.50
C ASN A 113 -23.69 -3.67 1.89
N ILE A 114 -22.76 -4.47 2.40
CA ILE A 114 -22.82 -5.08 3.73
C ILE A 114 -21.71 -4.46 4.58
N PRO A 115 -22.04 -3.85 5.74
CA PRO A 115 -21.06 -3.29 6.64
C PRO A 115 -20.13 -4.36 7.22
N PHE A 116 -18.83 -4.08 7.30
CA PHE A 116 -17.91 -4.98 7.99
C PHE A 116 -18.01 -4.84 9.52
N THR A 117 -17.72 -5.94 10.22
CA THR A 117 -17.78 -6.08 11.67
C THR A 117 -16.38 -6.11 12.28
N ALA A 118 -16.33 -6.11 13.63
CA ALA A 118 -15.06 -6.28 14.36
C ALA A 118 -14.35 -7.60 14.02
N GLU A 119 -15.10 -8.68 13.72
CA GLU A 119 -14.52 -9.96 13.30
C GLU A 119 -13.78 -9.83 11.97
N HIS A 120 -14.32 -9.08 11.02
CA HIS A 120 -13.64 -8.79 9.75
C HIS A 120 -12.35 -7.99 9.96
N LEU A 121 -12.35 -7.00 10.87
CA LEU A 121 -11.15 -6.25 11.24
C LEU A 121 -10.07 -7.17 11.83
N THR A 122 -10.46 -8.09 12.72
CA THR A 122 -9.54 -9.06 13.30
C THR A 122 -8.97 -10.00 12.22
N ALA A 123 -9.81 -10.50 11.31
CA ALA A 123 -9.42 -11.40 10.24
C ALA A 123 -8.44 -10.73 9.24
N MET A 124 -8.48 -9.40 9.10
CA MET A 124 -7.51 -8.67 8.26
C MET A 124 -6.07 -8.84 8.74
N GLY A 125 -5.84 -9.03 10.04
CA GLY A 125 -4.53 -9.38 10.57
C GLY A 125 -4.04 -10.74 10.06
N ASP A 126 -4.93 -11.73 9.93
CA ASP A 126 -4.60 -13.04 9.36
C ASP A 126 -4.30 -12.95 7.86
N VAL A 127 -5.07 -12.16 7.13
CA VAL A 127 -4.81 -11.86 5.71
C VAL A 127 -3.43 -11.21 5.54
N SER A 128 -3.10 -10.24 6.40
CA SER A 128 -1.79 -9.59 6.39
C SER A 128 -0.65 -10.59 6.61
N ARG A 129 -0.80 -11.54 7.56
CA ARG A 129 0.18 -12.61 7.79
C ARG A 129 0.33 -13.54 6.59
N ALA A 130 -0.78 -13.93 5.97
CA ALA A 130 -0.77 -14.78 4.77
C ALA A 130 -0.05 -14.09 3.60
N ILE A 131 -0.33 -12.80 3.37
CA ILE A 131 0.37 -12.01 2.36
C ILE A 131 1.85 -11.90 2.69
N SER A 132 2.21 -11.63 3.95
CA SER A 132 3.61 -11.57 4.40
C SER A 132 4.38 -12.83 4.04
N PHE A 133 3.79 -13.99 4.26
CA PHE A 133 4.40 -15.28 3.93
C PHE A 133 4.67 -15.39 2.42
N VAL A 134 3.69 -15.07 1.58
CA VAL A 134 3.82 -15.14 0.12
C VAL A 134 4.83 -14.11 -0.40
N VAL A 135 4.77 -12.89 0.12
CA VAL A 135 5.72 -11.82 -0.23
C VAL A 135 7.15 -12.25 0.13
N GLY A 136 7.35 -12.87 1.30
CA GLY A 136 8.66 -13.36 1.72
C GLY A 136 9.25 -14.41 0.80
N GLN A 137 8.41 -15.25 0.19
CA GLN A 137 8.86 -16.30 -0.73
C GLN A 137 9.08 -15.82 -2.16
N TYR A 138 8.22 -14.93 -2.66
CA TYR A 138 8.15 -14.62 -4.08
C TYR A 138 8.48 -13.17 -4.44
N HIS A 139 8.49 -12.26 -3.44
CA HIS A 139 8.68 -10.83 -3.63
C HIS A 139 9.73 -10.24 -2.66
N PRO A 140 10.93 -10.87 -2.52
CA PRO A 140 11.96 -10.38 -1.60
C PRO A 140 12.45 -8.97 -1.97
N GLU A 141 12.23 -8.51 -3.20
CA GLU A 141 12.54 -7.16 -3.66
C GLU A 141 11.77 -6.08 -2.89
N LEU A 142 10.63 -6.41 -2.27
CA LEU A 142 9.86 -5.47 -1.45
C LEU A 142 10.56 -5.15 -0.12
N LEU A 143 11.52 -5.97 0.29
CA LEU A 143 12.43 -5.68 1.41
C LEU A 143 13.52 -4.69 1.06
N GLN A 144 13.80 -4.49 -0.23
CA GLN A 144 14.84 -3.58 -0.63
C GLN A 144 14.50 -2.19 -0.12
N TYR A 145 15.33 -1.72 0.79
CA TYR A 145 15.28 -0.33 1.23
C TYR A 145 15.45 0.54 -0.02
N SER A 146 14.62 1.56 -0.13
CA SER A 146 14.90 2.61 -1.09
C SER A 146 16.35 3.03 -0.87
N SER A 147 17.12 3.21 -1.94
CA SER A 147 18.45 3.81 -1.81
C SER A 147 18.33 5.13 -1.05
N ALA A 148 19.40 5.59 -0.39
CA ALA A 148 19.38 6.88 0.29
C ALA A 148 18.85 7.99 -0.63
N ASP A 149 19.17 7.91 -1.93
CA ASP A 149 18.69 8.83 -2.97
C ASP A 149 17.17 8.77 -3.17
N GLN A 150 16.57 7.57 -3.12
CA GLN A 150 15.12 7.42 -3.21
C GLN A 150 14.42 7.97 -1.96
N GLN A 151 14.97 7.74 -0.77
CA GLN A 151 14.41 8.28 0.47
C GLN A 151 14.46 9.81 0.46
N LEU A 152 15.56 10.37 -0.05
CA LEU A 152 15.72 11.81 -0.20
C LEU A 152 14.73 12.37 -1.21
N LEU A 153 14.56 11.73 -2.37
CA LEU A 153 13.59 12.15 -3.38
C LEU A 153 12.16 12.08 -2.84
N GLU A 154 11.81 11.01 -2.14
CA GLU A 154 10.50 10.88 -1.47
C GLU A 154 10.29 12.00 -0.46
N ALA A 155 11.30 12.31 0.38
CA ALA A 155 11.22 13.39 1.36
C ALA A 155 11.05 14.77 0.71
N LEU A 156 11.71 15.03 -0.41
CA LEU A 156 11.54 16.26 -1.19
C LEU A 156 10.13 16.36 -1.80
N LEU A 157 9.62 15.26 -2.34
CA LEU A 157 8.30 15.23 -2.97
C LEU A 157 7.15 15.42 -1.96
N ILE A 158 7.31 14.96 -0.73
CA ILE A 158 6.32 15.21 0.35
C ILE A 158 6.48 16.59 1.01
N GLY A 159 7.41 17.41 0.53
CA GLY A 159 7.60 18.79 0.98
C GLY A 159 8.40 18.92 2.29
N THR A 160 9.25 17.94 2.62
CA THR A 160 10.17 18.08 3.75
C THR A 160 11.08 19.30 3.50
N PRO A 161 11.23 20.24 4.47
CA PRO A 161 12.08 21.41 4.32
C PRO A 161 13.52 21.05 3.94
N VAL A 162 14.07 21.76 2.96
CA VAL A 162 15.40 21.46 2.38
C VAL A 162 16.53 21.59 3.40
N ASP A 163 16.37 22.47 4.40
CA ASP A 163 17.31 22.66 5.52
C ASP A 163 17.45 21.38 6.36
N ILE A 164 16.36 20.62 6.54
CA ILE A 164 16.38 19.32 7.24
C ILE A 164 17.11 18.26 6.41
N LEU A 165 17.08 18.41 5.08
CA LEU A 165 17.67 17.43 4.14
C LEU A 165 19.07 17.83 3.68
N ALA A 166 19.60 18.97 4.13
CA ALA A 166 20.85 19.55 3.62
C ALA A 166 22.03 18.56 3.66
N ASP A 167 22.19 17.83 4.76
CA ASP A 167 23.26 16.83 4.89
C ASP A 167 23.08 15.67 3.92
N SER A 168 21.83 15.20 3.69
CA SER A 168 21.52 14.12 2.76
C SER A 168 21.69 14.56 1.31
N ILE A 169 21.37 15.82 0.98
CA ILE A 169 21.53 16.40 -0.35
C ILE A 169 23.01 16.54 -0.71
N SER A 170 23.87 16.84 0.26
CA SER A 170 25.32 17.01 0.03
C SER A 170 25.99 15.74 -0.50
N HIS A 171 25.42 14.56 -0.27
CA HIS A 171 25.92 13.28 -0.74
C HIS A 171 25.39 12.86 -2.11
N LEU A 172 24.38 13.57 -2.65
CA LEU A 172 23.88 13.30 -3.99
C LEU A 172 24.96 13.65 -5.02
N ARG A 173 25.36 12.66 -5.79
CA ARG A 173 26.12 12.89 -7.02
C ARG A 173 25.14 13.34 -8.09
N VAL A 174 24.89 14.62 -8.15
CA VAL A 174 24.11 15.24 -9.24
C VAL A 174 25.02 15.30 -10.44
N SER A 175 24.68 14.64 -11.55
CA SER A 175 25.39 14.85 -12.82
C SER A 175 25.10 16.27 -13.32
N ASP A 176 26.06 16.88 -14.04
CA ASP A 176 25.96 18.24 -14.56
C ASP A 176 24.76 18.48 -15.50
N ALA A 177 24.00 17.45 -15.83
CA ALA A 177 22.77 17.51 -16.61
C ALA A 177 21.60 16.97 -15.76
N MET A 178 20.84 17.87 -15.10
CA MET A 178 19.55 17.54 -14.48
C MET A 178 18.44 17.74 -15.50
N TYR A 179 17.72 16.69 -15.81
CA TYR A 179 16.45 16.77 -16.53
C TYR A 179 15.32 16.66 -15.50
N ALA A 180 14.61 17.75 -15.27
CA ALA A 180 13.36 17.72 -14.56
C ALA A 180 12.27 17.27 -15.54
N LEU A 181 11.74 16.08 -15.36
CA LEU A 181 10.54 15.64 -16.05
C LEU A 181 9.34 16.09 -15.20
N CYS A 182 8.72 17.20 -15.56
CA CYS A 182 7.40 17.56 -15.06
C CYS A 182 6.37 16.77 -15.89
N ILE A 183 5.71 15.82 -15.26
CA ILE A 183 4.54 15.13 -15.80
C ILE A 183 3.29 15.80 -15.23
#